data_54d94771da6cb0991ea0916178b5abbc
#
_entry.id   54d94771da6cb0991ea0916178b5abbc
#
_cell.length_a   1.000
_cell.length_b   1.000
_cell.length_c   1.000
_cell.angle_alpha   90.00
_cell.angle_beta   90.00
_cell.angle_gamma   90.00
#
_symmetry.space_group_name_H-M   'P 1'
#
loop_
_entity.id
_entity.type
_entity.pdbx_description
1 polymer ?
#
loop_
_entity_poly.entity_id
_entity_poly.type
_entity_poly.pdbx_seq_one_letter_code
_entity_poly.pdbx_strand_id
1 'polypeptide(L)'
;MRRYLSKILLWSWIVTLPISIIGGYLLYQMIDRTYTYNVRYGGAKEELQLDNIARYEIAQLVNYTRAHITKFLKNQETTLRPIHLIVPEANLATLQAHMPQSGFSYVKGRMLHQGKLKKVKVKYRGDTFYRWAWDKKSIRIKTAKQSLYEGIRSVNLLAPRTEEQLNNYLSYRLAKIMGVLAPRTELVRLYLNGEDQGVHTLVEQIKEITLRNASLMPGDIYRGEIIGKDRFGPGAPTDSLFRSAAVWDKVAVNNHFAESSNAPLQLLISLVQQSHLSEAQKQLSQIMDMKAWGAFSAFESLTQSAHTDEIHNWRIYFDPWRNQFVPIVWDSMGWHGNMRGAKLKNEVIANSLMRTLFQNGDFIRARSEALRSFFATGKDQAFLGIVSKAIDAMEHEVDTDPYLKPAKPDFVKSKIRRLEEVIQGVLAGIDGGFLENHSKPDSVIASARFDQQSLDLVIRGKHPVNTLRLNLSETVKTLPQAQVFYQSPTGEERVSLPVAASNTGASLVIQGGFLPNLTVEVGERFRGTLQSTPGVYRIAIEGLDPNTKI
;
A
#
# COMPACT_ATOMS: atom_id res chain seq x y z
N MET A 1 -55.20 -48.39 13.51
CA MET A 1 -53.87 -48.61 12.94
C MET A 1 -53.61 -47.77 11.66
N ARG A 2 -54.43 -47.85 10.58
CA ARG A 2 -54.22 -47.07 9.32
C ARG A 2 -54.15 -45.54 9.53
N ARG A 3 -54.96 -44.92 10.36
CA ARG A 3 -54.91 -43.45 10.65
C ARG A 3 -53.66 -43.02 11.39
N TYR A 4 -53.02 -43.86 12.17
CA TYR A 4 -51.74 -43.57 12.82
C TYR A 4 -50.57 -43.66 11.85
N LEU A 5 -50.56 -44.68 10.99
CA LEU A 5 -49.56 -44.82 9.94
C LEU A 5 -49.59 -43.64 8.94
N SER A 6 -50.78 -43.17 8.54
CA SER A 6 -50.89 -42.03 7.64
C SER A 6 -50.38 -40.73 8.27
N LYS A 7 -50.59 -40.53 9.57
CA LYS A 7 -50.03 -39.37 10.30
C LYS A 7 -48.51 -39.45 10.41
N ILE A 8 -47.95 -40.61 10.74
CA ILE A 8 -46.49 -40.82 10.80
C ILE A 8 -45.85 -40.58 9.42
N LEU A 9 -46.45 -41.12 8.36
CA LEU A 9 -46.00 -40.85 7.01
C LEU A 9 -46.08 -39.38 6.63
N LEU A 10 -47.17 -38.71 6.96
CA LEU A 10 -47.32 -37.28 6.72
C LEU A 10 -46.24 -36.44 7.43
N TRP A 11 -46.02 -36.71 8.72
CA TRP A 11 -44.98 -36.02 9.49
C TRP A 11 -43.56 -36.33 8.98
N SER A 12 -43.30 -37.57 8.56
CA SER A 12 -42.02 -37.91 7.96
C SER A 12 -41.80 -37.13 6.67
N TRP A 13 -42.83 -37.01 5.82
CA TRP A 13 -42.74 -36.21 4.59
C TRP A 13 -42.53 -34.70 4.86
N ILE A 14 -43.22 -34.15 5.85
CA ILE A 14 -43.06 -32.74 6.24
C ILE A 14 -41.64 -32.43 6.69
N VAL A 15 -40.94 -33.39 7.31
CA VAL A 15 -39.56 -33.20 7.76
C VAL A 15 -38.54 -33.54 6.69
N THR A 16 -38.73 -34.67 5.97
CA THR A 16 -37.74 -35.16 5.01
C THR A 16 -37.70 -34.35 3.70
N LEU A 17 -38.86 -33.85 3.26
CA LEU A 17 -38.94 -33.08 2.00
C LEU A 17 -38.11 -31.79 2.04
N PRO A 18 -38.24 -30.90 3.05
CA PRO A 18 -37.41 -29.71 3.17
C PRO A 18 -35.89 -30.03 3.25
N ILE A 19 -35.54 -31.07 4.02
CA ILE A 19 -34.15 -31.53 4.15
C ILE A 19 -33.61 -32.00 2.80
N SER A 20 -34.42 -32.76 2.04
CA SER A 20 -34.03 -33.22 0.70
C SER A 20 -33.87 -32.08 -0.29
N ILE A 21 -34.75 -31.07 -0.24
CA ILE A 21 -34.65 -29.87 -1.11
C ILE A 21 -33.36 -29.08 -0.77
N ILE A 22 -33.11 -28.83 0.51
CA ILE A 22 -31.89 -28.11 0.96
C ILE A 22 -30.64 -28.91 0.61
N GLY A 23 -30.64 -30.23 0.85
CA GLY A 23 -29.52 -31.10 0.49
C GLY A 23 -29.26 -31.14 -1.01
N GLY A 24 -30.32 -31.22 -1.82
CA GLY A 24 -30.24 -31.17 -3.28
C GLY A 24 -29.70 -29.82 -3.79
N TYR A 25 -30.15 -28.72 -3.21
CA TYR A 25 -29.63 -27.38 -3.52
C TYR A 25 -28.14 -27.26 -3.19
N LEU A 26 -27.72 -27.65 -1.99
CA LEU A 26 -26.31 -27.63 -1.60
C LEU A 26 -25.44 -28.49 -2.50
N LEU A 27 -25.92 -29.71 -2.84
CA LEU A 27 -25.20 -30.59 -3.75
C LEU A 27 -25.05 -29.96 -5.15
N TYR A 28 -26.11 -29.33 -5.66
CA TYR A 28 -26.06 -28.61 -6.93
C TYR A 28 -25.03 -27.47 -6.89
N GLN A 29 -25.05 -26.64 -5.85
CA GLN A 29 -24.08 -25.54 -5.68
C GLN A 29 -22.63 -26.05 -5.60
N MET A 30 -22.40 -27.12 -4.85
CA MET A 30 -21.08 -27.76 -4.77
C MET A 30 -20.59 -28.27 -6.11
N ILE A 31 -21.44 -28.95 -6.88
CA ILE A 31 -21.11 -29.48 -8.21
C ILE A 31 -20.83 -28.32 -9.16
N ASP A 32 -21.70 -27.32 -9.24
CA ASP A 32 -21.56 -26.17 -10.11
C ASP A 32 -20.27 -25.39 -9.81
N ARG A 33 -20.01 -25.13 -8.54
CA ARG A 33 -18.81 -24.40 -8.10
C ARG A 33 -17.54 -25.21 -8.39
N THR A 34 -17.55 -26.51 -8.07
CA THR A 34 -16.42 -27.40 -8.35
C THR A 34 -16.13 -27.49 -9.85
N TYR A 35 -17.17 -27.67 -10.67
CA TYR A 35 -17.05 -27.69 -12.12
C TYR A 35 -16.50 -26.36 -12.65
N THR A 36 -17.08 -25.25 -12.21
CA THR A 36 -16.68 -23.91 -12.64
C THR A 36 -15.21 -23.64 -12.33
N TYR A 37 -14.74 -23.96 -11.15
CA TYR A 37 -13.37 -23.63 -10.75
C TYR A 37 -12.32 -24.59 -11.29
N ASN A 38 -12.60 -25.88 -11.34
CA ASN A 38 -11.64 -26.88 -11.80
C ASN A 38 -11.61 -26.99 -13.32
N VAL A 39 -12.78 -26.95 -13.98
CA VAL A 39 -12.89 -27.13 -15.41
C VAL A 39 -12.80 -25.79 -16.15
N ARG A 40 -13.55 -24.80 -15.72
CA ARG A 40 -13.68 -23.55 -16.45
C ARG A 40 -12.55 -22.56 -16.18
N TYR A 41 -12.01 -22.52 -14.96
CA TYR A 41 -10.96 -21.58 -14.55
C TYR A 41 -9.56 -22.21 -14.43
N GLY A 42 -9.44 -23.49 -14.73
CA GLY A 42 -8.16 -24.15 -15.01
C GLY A 42 -7.19 -24.22 -13.82
N GLY A 43 -7.62 -24.71 -12.67
CA GLY A 43 -6.64 -24.94 -11.62
C GLY A 43 -7.24 -25.25 -10.26
N ALA A 44 -7.10 -26.50 -9.83
CA ALA A 44 -7.36 -26.90 -8.45
C ALA A 44 -6.32 -26.28 -7.53
N LYS A 45 -6.67 -25.17 -6.89
CA LYS A 45 -5.98 -24.71 -5.68
C LYS A 45 -6.57 -25.42 -4.48
N GLU A 46 -5.78 -25.55 -3.43
CA GLU A 46 -6.20 -26.25 -2.20
C GLU A 46 -7.54 -25.72 -1.66
N GLU A 47 -7.77 -24.40 -1.73
CA GLU A 47 -9.03 -23.79 -1.30
C GLU A 47 -10.25 -24.13 -2.17
N LEU A 48 -10.03 -24.69 -3.35
CA LEU A 48 -11.06 -25.10 -4.29
C LEU A 48 -11.26 -26.63 -4.30
N GLN A 49 -10.72 -27.35 -3.34
CA GLN A 49 -11.02 -28.76 -3.13
C GLN A 49 -12.47 -28.94 -2.65
N LEU A 50 -13.04 -30.09 -2.97
CA LEU A 50 -14.46 -30.36 -2.75
C LEU A 50 -14.89 -30.20 -1.29
N ASP A 51 -14.06 -30.63 -0.35
CA ASP A 51 -14.35 -30.51 1.10
C ASP A 51 -14.36 -29.04 1.56
N ASN A 52 -13.47 -28.22 1.06
CA ASN A 52 -13.44 -26.77 1.35
C ASN A 52 -14.63 -26.05 0.72
N ILE A 53 -15.01 -26.44 -0.50
CA ILE A 53 -16.22 -25.92 -1.15
C ILE A 53 -17.46 -26.33 -0.35
N ALA A 54 -17.57 -27.60 0.07
CA ALA A 54 -18.69 -28.06 0.88
C ALA A 54 -18.83 -27.29 2.20
N ARG A 55 -17.73 -27.12 2.92
CA ARG A 55 -17.71 -26.33 4.17
C ARG A 55 -18.12 -24.87 3.92
N TYR A 56 -17.66 -24.29 2.82
CA TYR A 56 -18.05 -22.93 2.43
C TYR A 56 -19.54 -22.80 2.17
N GLU A 57 -20.14 -23.69 1.34
CA GLU A 57 -21.56 -23.63 0.99
C GLU A 57 -22.46 -23.79 2.22
N ILE A 58 -22.14 -24.76 3.08
CA ILE A 58 -22.90 -24.96 4.34
C ILE A 58 -22.78 -23.74 5.25
N ALA A 59 -21.55 -23.26 5.48
CA ALA A 59 -21.34 -22.11 6.35
C ALA A 59 -22.00 -20.85 5.79
N GLN A 60 -21.98 -20.67 4.48
CA GLN A 60 -22.60 -19.52 3.82
C GLN A 60 -24.13 -19.56 3.91
N LEU A 61 -24.76 -20.72 3.72
CA LEU A 61 -26.20 -20.89 3.88
C LEU A 61 -26.65 -20.58 5.33
N VAL A 62 -25.90 -21.11 6.30
CA VAL A 62 -26.16 -20.83 7.73
C VAL A 62 -26.01 -19.34 8.03
N ASN A 63 -24.94 -18.72 7.57
CA ASN A 63 -24.69 -17.28 7.77
C ASN A 63 -25.76 -16.42 7.10
N TYR A 64 -26.11 -16.72 5.85
CA TYR A 64 -27.16 -16.00 5.11
C TYR A 64 -28.49 -16.02 5.88
N THR A 65 -28.92 -17.22 6.28
CA THR A 65 -30.17 -17.40 7.05
C THR A 65 -30.11 -16.64 8.38
N ARG A 66 -29.02 -16.80 9.12
CA ARG A 66 -28.80 -16.12 10.40
C ARG A 66 -28.83 -14.60 10.26
N ALA A 67 -28.14 -14.06 9.25
CA ALA A 67 -28.05 -12.61 9.01
C ALA A 67 -29.44 -12.01 8.75
N HIS A 68 -30.28 -12.68 7.95
CA HIS A 68 -31.66 -12.25 7.68
C HIS A 68 -32.55 -12.32 8.91
N ILE A 69 -32.48 -13.41 9.68
CA ILE A 69 -33.22 -13.57 10.95
C ILE A 69 -32.78 -12.49 11.95
N THR A 70 -31.47 -12.28 12.11
CA THR A 70 -30.94 -11.25 13.02
C THR A 70 -31.42 -9.85 12.63
N LYS A 71 -31.36 -9.53 11.34
CA LYS A 71 -31.84 -8.23 10.81
C LYS A 71 -33.33 -8.02 11.09
N PHE A 72 -34.14 -9.04 10.87
CA PHE A 72 -35.58 -9.01 11.14
C PHE A 72 -35.89 -8.86 12.63
N LEU A 73 -35.31 -9.72 13.47
CA LEU A 73 -35.60 -9.75 14.92
C LEU A 73 -35.11 -8.50 15.66
N LYS A 74 -33.92 -7.98 15.29
CA LYS A 74 -33.32 -6.80 15.93
C LYS A 74 -33.77 -5.48 15.30
N ASN A 75 -34.51 -5.52 14.19
CA ASN A 75 -34.80 -4.34 13.35
C ASN A 75 -33.55 -3.48 13.12
N GLN A 76 -32.42 -4.14 12.86
CA GLN A 76 -31.11 -3.52 12.82
C GLN A 76 -30.90 -2.88 11.43
N GLU A 77 -30.85 -1.56 11.40
CA GLU A 77 -30.48 -0.81 10.23
C GLU A 77 -28.95 -0.64 10.12
N THR A 78 -28.46 -0.50 8.91
CA THR A 78 -27.03 -0.22 8.67
C THR A 78 -26.67 1.17 9.13
N THR A 79 -25.52 1.32 9.77
CA THR A 79 -24.90 2.63 10.09
C THR A 79 -24.02 3.15 8.95
N LEU A 80 -23.72 2.28 7.96
CA LEU A 80 -22.90 2.61 6.83
C LEU A 80 -23.74 3.22 5.70
N ARG A 81 -23.11 4.04 4.90
CA ARG A 81 -23.76 4.61 3.71
C ARG A 81 -24.16 3.50 2.74
N PRO A 82 -25.45 3.41 2.35
CA PRO A 82 -25.90 2.42 1.38
C PRO A 82 -25.52 2.83 -0.04
N ILE A 83 -25.06 1.86 -0.82
CA ILE A 83 -24.87 1.97 -2.27
C ILE A 83 -25.89 1.07 -2.96
N HIS A 84 -26.82 1.66 -3.69
CA HIS A 84 -27.81 0.92 -4.47
C HIS A 84 -27.37 0.83 -5.93
N LEU A 85 -27.12 -0.38 -6.39
CA LEU A 85 -26.70 -0.71 -7.75
C LEU A 85 -27.76 -1.61 -8.41
N ILE A 86 -28.24 -1.20 -9.56
CA ILE A 86 -29.22 -1.96 -10.35
C ILE A 86 -28.55 -2.39 -11.65
N VAL A 87 -28.47 -3.69 -11.86
CA VAL A 87 -27.87 -4.32 -13.05
C VAL A 87 -28.87 -5.34 -13.60
N PRO A 88 -29.30 -5.22 -14.88
CA PRO A 88 -30.19 -6.20 -15.47
C PRO A 88 -29.65 -7.63 -15.33
N GLU A 89 -30.52 -8.59 -15.09
CA GLU A 89 -30.16 -10.01 -14.90
C GLU A 89 -29.35 -10.56 -16.08
N ALA A 90 -29.71 -10.23 -17.32
CA ALA A 90 -28.95 -10.63 -18.49
C ALA A 90 -27.52 -10.09 -18.50
N ASN A 91 -27.29 -8.90 -17.91
CA ASN A 91 -25.96 -8.31 -17.76
C ASN A 91 -25.16 -8.98 -16.64
N LEU A 92 -25.80 -9.36 -15.53
CA LEU A 92 -25.16 -10.16 -14.48
C LEU A 92 -24.76 -11.54 -15.02
N ALA A 93 -25.66 -12.19 -15.76
CA ALA A 93 -25.37 -13.46 -16.44
C ALA A 93 -24.18 -13.32 -17.43
N THR A 94 -24.12 -12.20 -18.17
CA THR A 94 -22.97 -11.89 -19.04
C THR A 94 -21.66 -11.79 -18.25
N LEU A 95 -21.65 -11.07 -17.12
CA LEU A 95 -20.46 -10.98 -16.25
C LEU A 95 -20.04 -12.36 -15.72
N GLN A 96 -21.00 -13.17 -15.30
CA GLN A 96 -20.75 -14.52 -14.80
C GLN A 96 -20.26 -15.45 -15.92
N ALA A 97 -20.85 -15.34 -17.10
CA ALA A 97 -20.45 -16.14 -18.27
C ALA A 97 -19.02 -15.87 -18.75
N HIS A 98 -18.53 -14.65 -18.56
CA HIS A 98 -17.18 -14.24 -18.96
C HIS A 98 -16.12 -14.48 -17.90
N MET A 99 -16.45 -15.10 -16.75
CA MET A 99 -15.43 -15.44 -15.75
C MET A 99 -14.43 -16.45 -16.33
N PRO A 100 -13.14 -16.34 -16.03
CA PRO A 100 -12.47 -15.35 -15.19
C PRO A 100 -12.21 -14.00 -15.88
N GLN A 101 -12.53 -13.82 -17.16
CA GLN A 101 -12.23 -12.60 -17.94
C GLN A 101 -13.23 -11.47 -17.72
N SER A 102 -14.26 -11.62 -16.92
CA SER A 102 -15.27 -10.58 -16.65
C SER A 102 -14.66 -9.30 -16.06
N GLY A 103 -13.43 -9.36 -15.52
CA GLY A 103 -12.66 -8.21 -15.10
C GLY A 103 -12.29 -7.25 -16.22
N PHE A 104 -12.35 -7.64 -17.49
CA PHE A 104 -12.00 -6.80 -18.65
C PHE A 104 -13.21 -6.12 -19.30
N SER A 105 -14.39 -6.69 -19.19
CA SER A 105 -15.60 -6.22 -19.85
C SER A 105 -16.54 -5.49 -18.88
N TYR A 106 -17.17 -4.41 -19.37
CA TYR A 106 -18.18 -3.67 -18.64
C TYR A 106 -19.56 -3.94 -19.19
N VAL A 107 -20.53 -4.11 -18.31
CA VAL A 107 -21.96 -4.14 -18.64
C VAL A 107 -22.63 -2.83 -18.20
N LYS A 108 -23.84 -2.57 -18.70
CA LYS A 108 -24.65 -1.40 -18.34
C LYS A 108 -25.38 -1.68 -17.01
N GLY A 109 -25.43 -0.66 -16.15
CA GLY A 109 -26.21 -0.64 -14.92
C GLY A 109 -26.67 0.77 -14.58
N ARG A 110 -27.35 0.91 -13.43
CA ARG A 110 -27.74 2.18 -12.83
C ARG A 110 -27.35 2.18 -11.36
N MET A 111 -26.96 3.34 -10.85
CA MET A 111 -26.63 3.53 -9.45
C MET A 111 -27.47 4.69 -8.90
N LEU A 112 -28.05 4.50 -7.73
CA LEU A 112 -28.77 5.57 -7.03
C LEU A 112 -27.73 6.55 -6.44
N HIS A 113 -27.86 7.82 -6.81
CA HIS A 113 -27.00 8.89 -6.28
C HIS A 113 -27.80 10.18 -6.16
N GLN A 114 -27.85 10.74 -4.96
CA GLN A 114 -28.63 11.95 -4.65
C GLN A 114 -30.10 11.83 -5.10
N GLY A 115 -30.76 10.74 -4.77
CA GLY A 115 -32.15 10.46 -5.10
C GLY A 115 -32.44 10.17 -6.59
N LYS A 116 -31.41 10.13 -7.45
CA LYS A 116 -31.56 9.90 -8.89
C LYS A 116 -30.82 8.66 -9.38
N LEU A 117 -31.46 7.88 -10.24
CA LEU A 117 -30.82 6.72 -10.88
C LEU A 117 -29.95 7.18 -12.05
N LYS A 118 -28.64 7.13 -11.88
CA LYS A 118 -27.65 7.50 -12.89
C LYS A 118 -27.13 6.27 -13.65
N LYS A 119 -26.97 6.40 -14.97
CA LYS A 119 -26.37 5.34 -15.82
C LYS A 119 -24.90 5.14 -15.43
N VAL A 120 -24.52 3.88 -15.23
CA VAL A 120 -23.13 3.47 -14.92
C VAL A 120 -22.75 2.28 -15.77
N LYS A 121 -21.44 2.03 -15.85
CA LYS A 121 -20.86 0.78 -16.35
C LYS A 121 -20.32 0.00 -15.17
N VAL A 122 -20.57 -1.31 -15.14
CA VAL A 122 -20.27 -2.20 -14.04
C VAL A 122 -19.45 -3.37 -14.55
N LYS A 123 -18.46 -3.81 -13.77
CA LYS A 123 -17.75 -5.07 -14.00
C LYS A 123 -17.31 -5.70 -12.69
N TYR A 124 -17.09 -7.00 -12.67
CA TYR A 124 -16.35 -7.63 -11.58
C TYR A 124 -14.90 -7.14 -11.59
N ARG A 125 -14.26 -7.16 -10.43
CA ARG A 125 -12.90 -6.67 -10.26
C ARG A 125 -12.06 -7.69 -9.49
N GLY A 126 -10.79 -7.78 -9.89
CA GLY A 126 -9.77 -8.59 -9.25
C GLY A 126 -9.10 -9.52 -10.25
N ASP A 127 -7.80 -9.71 -10.06
CA ASP A 127 -6.96 -10.50 -10.96
C ASP A 127 -6.80 -11.95 -10.44
N THR A 128 -7.31 -12.22 -9.22
CA THR A 128 -7.23 -13.52 -8.57
C THR A 128 -8.62 -14.03 -8.18
N PHE A 129 -8.77 -15.35 -8.06
CA PHE A 129 -10.02 -16.00 -7.70
C PHE A 129 -10.57 -15.52 -6.34
N TYR A 130 -9.74 -15.10 -5.40
CA TYR A 130 -10.17 -14.54 -4.12
C TYR A 130 -11.12 -13.34 -4.25
N ARG A 131 -11.11 -12.65 -5.37
CA ARG A 131 -11.93 -11.44 -5.60
C ARG A 131 -13.27 -11.71 -6.25
N TRP A 132 -13.43 -12.83 -6.91
CA TRP A 132 -14.60 -13.10 -7.73
C TRP A 132 -15.17 -14.53 -7.58
N ALA A 133 -14.43 -15.45 -7.00
CA ALA A 133 -14.86 -16.84 -6.87
C ALA A 133 -16.03 -17.01 -5.87
N TRP A 134 -16.06 -16.21 -4.82
CA TRP A 134 -17.03 -16.31 -3.74
C TRP A 134 -18.29 -15.48 -4.03
N ASP A 135 -19.37 -15.66 -3.27
CA ASP A 135 -20.64 -14.96 -3.48
C ASP A 135 -20.48 -13.46 -3.36
N LYS A 136 -19.77 -12.97 -2.34
CA LYS A 136 -19.43 -11.56 -2.19
C LYS A 136 -18.33 -11.16 -3.18
N LYS A 137 -18.71 -10.50 -4.28
CA LYS A 137 -17.81 -10.12 -5.35
C LYS A 137 -17.32 -8.68 -5.23
N SER A 138 -16.07 -8.44 -5.58
CA SER A 138 -15.57 -7.07 -5.78
C SER A 138 -16.07 -6.52 -7.11
N ILE A 139 -16.59 -5.29 -7.09
CA ILE A 139 -17.24 -4.66 -8.23
C ILE A 139 -16.54 -3.34 -8.54
N ARG A 140 -16.33 -3.04 -9.84
CA ARG A 140 -15.94 -1.72 -10.31
C ARG A 140 -17.10 -1.02 -10.99
N ILE A 141 -17.37 0.20 -10.56
CA ILE A 141 -18.39 1.08 -11.15
C ILE A 141 -17.67 2.22 -11.86
N LYS A 142 -18.09 2.52 -13.10
CA LYS A 142 -17.60 3.66 -13.87
C LYS A 142 -18.78 4.55 -14.27
N THR A 143 -18.75 5.80 -13.85
CA THR A 143 -19.77 6.81 -14.15
C THR A 143 -19.53 7.47 -15.53
N ALA A 144 -20.50 8.19 -16.03
CA ALA A 144 -20.33 9.04 -17.22
C ALA A 144 -19.37 10.21 -16.92
N LYS A 145 -18.71 10.73 -17.96
CA LYS A 145 -17.77 11.86 -17.81
C LYS A 145 -18.44 13.10 -17.20
N GLN A 146 -19.70 13.36 -17.57
CA GLN A 146 -20.48 14.52 -17.13
C GLN A 146 -21.25 14.30 -15.82
N SER A 147 -21.17 13.10 -15.24
CA SER A 147 -21.92 12.74 -14.03
C SER A 147 -21.04 11.92 -13.08
N LEU A 148 -20.09 12.60 -12.49
CA LEU A 148 -19.17 12.00 -11.53
C LEU A 148 -19.92 11.60 -10.25
N TYR A 149 -19.43 10.57 -9.59
CA TYR A 149 -19.85 10.21 -8.25
C TYR A 149 -18.94 10.94 -7.26
N GLU A 150 -19.45 12.01 -6.65
CA GLU A 150 -18.69 12.86 -5.70
C GLU A 150 -17.30 13.28 -6.22
N GLY A 151 -17.23 13.68 -7.48
CA GLY A 151 -15.96 14.05 -8.11
C GLY A 151 -15.09 12.86 -8.51
N ILE A 152 -15.55 11.62 -8.39
CA ILE A 152 -14.84 10.41 -8.82
C ILE A 152 -15.53 9.80 -10.04
N ARG A 153 -14.74 9.38 -11.03
CA ARG A 153 -15.26 8.72 -12.23
C ARG A 153 -15.36 7.20 -12.11
N SER A 154 -14.49 6.60 -11.33
CA SER A 154 -14.47 5.15 -11.16
C SER A 154 -14.21 4.81 -9.71
N VAL A 155 -15.08 3.98 -9.15
CA VAL A 155 -14.96 3.47 -7.78
C VAL A 155 -14.91 1.94 -7.79
N ASN A 156 -14.17 1.39 -6.86
CA ASN A 156 -14.15 -0.03 -6.60
C ASN A 156 -14.90 -0.29 -5.29
N LEU A 157 -15.84 -1.19 -5.30
CA LEU A 157 -16.45 -1.77 -4.12
C LEU A 157 -15.73 -3.08 -3.86
N LEU A 158 -14.81 -3.07 -2.89
CA LEU A 158 -13.97 -4.21 -2.60
C LEU A 158 -14.64 -5.09 -1.55
N ALA A 159 -14.92 -6.34 -1.89
CA ALA A 159 -15.20 -7.36 -0.90
C ALA A 159 -13.96 -7.56 -0.02
N PRO A 160 -14.07 -7.57 1.32
CA PRO A 160 -12.94 -7.80 2.20
C PRO A 160 -12.23 -9.13 1.90
N ARG A 161 -10.89 -9.11 1.92
CA ARG A 161 -10.03 -10.28 1.61
C ARG A 161 -9.58 -11.03 2.85
N THR A 162 -9.43 -10.32 3.93
CA THR A 162 -8.84 -10.80 5.17
C THR A 162 -9.92 -11.03 6.23
N GLU A 163 -9.62 -11.85 7.21
CA GLU A 163 -10.54 -12.15 8.31
C GLU A 163 -10.82 -10.91 9.15
N GLU A 164 -9.84 -10.01 9.28
CA GLU A 164 -9.91 -8.74 9.99
C GLU A 164 -10.60 -7.61 9.22
N GLN A 165 -10.97 -7.84 7.95
CA GLN A 165 -11.83 -7.00 7.09
C GLN A 165 -11.31 -5.57 6.78
N LEU A 166 -10.57 -4.90 7.66
CA LEU A 166 -10.33 -3.45 7.67
C LEU A 166 -8.95 -2.99 7.15
N ASN A 167 -8.03 -3.92 6.82
CA ASN A 167 -6.63 -3.59 6.52
C ASN A 167 -6.46 -2.45 5.49
N ASN A 168 -7.05 -2.57 4.32
CA ASN A 168 -6.90 -1.55 3.28
C ASN A 168 -7.63 -0.25 3.64
N TYR A 169 -8.81 -0.34 4.28
CA TYR A 169 -9.53 0.85 4.72
C TYR A 169 -8.68 1.68 5.69
N LEU A 170 -8.19 1.06 6.75
CA LEU A 170 -7.39 1.74 7.77
C LEU A 170 -6.04 2.22 7.21
N SER A 171 -5.41 1.46 6.32
CA SER A 171 -4.18 1.89 5.65
C SER A 171 -4.38 3.19 4.85
N TYR A 172 -5.45 3.30 4.07
CA TYR A 172 -5.73 4.54 3.34
C TYR A 172 -6.08 5.71 4.26
N ARG A 173 -6.74 5.44 5.40
CA ARG A 173 -7.03 6.47 6.42
C ARG A 173 -5.75 6.99 7.07
N LEU A 174 -4.81 6.09 7.41
CA LEU A 174 -3.50 6.46 7.94
C LEU A 174 -2.70 7.27 6.93
N ALA A 175 -2.63 6.81 5.67
CA ALA A 175 -1.93 7.54 4.60
C ALA A 175 -2.42 8.99 4.49
N LYS A 176 -3.75 9.20 4.54
CA LYS A 176 -4.35 10.53 4.52
C LYS A 176 -3.92 11.40 5.70
N ILE A 177 -3.88 10.86 6.92
CA ILE A 177 -3.43 11.57 8.13
C ILE A 177 -1.96 11.98 8.00
N MET A 178 -1.14 11.13 7.40
CA MET A 178 0.28 11.39 7.18
C MET A 178 0.55 12.33 5.99
N GLY A 179 -0.47 12.69 5.22
CA GLY A 179 -0.32 13.52 4.02
C GLY A 179 0.28 12.76 2.82
N VAL A 180 0.26 11.43 2.85
CA VAL A 180 0.68 10.59 1.71
C VAL A 180 -0.48 10.46 0.72
N LEU A 181 -0.19 10.62 -0.55
CA LEU A 181 -1.20 10.51 -1.61
C LEU A 181 -1.80 9.09 -1.63
N ALA A 182 -3.10 9.01 -1.47
CA ALA A 182 -3.84 7.76 -1.41
C ALA A 182 -5.25 7.93 -1.99
N PRO A 183 -5.91 6.86 -2.46
CA PRO A 183 -7.27 6.92 -2.93
C PRO A 183 -8.24 7.26 -1.79
N ARG A 184 -9.34 7.95 -2.12
CA ARG A 184 -10.45 8.09 -1.17
C ARG A 184 -11.04 6.74 -0.85
N THR A 185 -11.42 6.54 0.40
CA THR A 185 -11.97 5.28 0.90
C THR A 185 -13.08 5.51 1.91
N GLU A 186 -14.03 4.58 1.91
CA GLU A 186 -15.17 4.57 2.82
C GLU A 186 -15.66 3.14 3.03
N LEU A 187 -16.19 2.83 4.21
CA LEU A 187 -16.95 1.62 4.42
C LEU A 187 -18.40 1.86 3.98
N VAL A 188 -18.93 0.98 3.16
CA VAL A 188 -20.28 1.11 2.59
C VAL A 188 -21.02 -0.22 2.62
N ARG A 189 -22.34 -0.17 2.63
CA ARG A 189 -23.17 -1.36 2.46
C ARG A 189 -23.76 -1.39 1.04
N LEU A 190 -23.48 -2.47 0.31
CA LEU A 190 -23.90 -2.62 -1.08
C LEU A 190 -25.25 -3.34 -1.16
N TYR A 191 -26.16 -2.77 -1.93
CA TYR A 191 -27.40 -3.40 -2.36
C TYR A 191 -27.37 -3.58 -3.87
N LEU A 192 -27.40 -4.83 -4.35
CA LEU A 192 -27.43 -5.16 -5.78
C LEU A 192 -28.82 -5.68 -6.14
N ASN A 193 -29.52 -4.99 -7.03
CA ASN A 193 -30.91 -5.29 -7.40
C ASN A 193 -31.87 -5.39 -6.20
N GLY A 194 -31.60 -4.62 -5.14
CA GLY A 194 -32.34 -4.66 -3.89
C GLY A 194 -31.82 -5.68 -2.87
N GLU A 195 -31.02 -6.64 -3.26
CA GLU A 195 -30.42 -7.61 -2.38
C GLU A 195 -29.19 -7.06 -1.64
N ASP A 196 -29.15 -7.32 -0.35
CA ASP A 196 -28.06 -6.93 0.54
C ASP A 196 -26.81 -7.77 0.26
N GLN A 197 -25.72 -7.14 -0.17
CA GLN A 197 -24.43 -7.77 -0.44
C GLN A 197 -23.44 -7.61 0.72
N GLY A 198 -23.90 -7.01 1.83
CA GLY A 198 -23.08 -6.74 3.00
C GLY A 198 -22.06 -5.63 2.82
N VAL A 199 -21.09 -5.57 3.72
CA VAL A 199 -20.09 -4.51 3.80
C VAL A 199 -19.05 -4.63 2.69
N HIS A 200 -18.76 -3.50 2.06
CA HIS A 200 -17.68 -3.35 1.08
C HIS A 200 -16.83 -2.14 1.45
N THR A 201 -15.56 -2.18 1.08
CA THR A 201 -14.71 -1.00 1.10
C THR A 201 -14.80 -0.29 -0.25
N LEU A 202 -15.41 0.90 -0.28
CA LEU A 202 -15.36 1.78 -1.43
C LEU A 202 -13.96 2.38 -1.53
N VAL A 203 -13.32 2.22 -2.69
CA VAL A 203 -11.98 2.75 -2.97
C VAL A 203 -12.01 3.45 -4.33
N GLU A 204 -11.57 4.70 -4.36
CA GLU A 204 -11.36 5.43 -5.61
C GLU A 204 -10.40 4.68 -6.53
N GLN A 205 -10.72 4.58 -7.81
CA GLN A 205 -9.77 4.10 -8.80
C GLN A 205 -8.84 5.24 -9.20
N ILE A 206 -7.56 5.12 -8.84
CA ILE A 206 -6.54 6.12 -9.15
C ILE A 206 -6.53 6.41 -10.66
N LYS A 207 -6.72 7.68 -10.99
CA LYS A 207 -6.73 8.27 -12.32
C LYS A 207 -6.29 9.74 -12.22
N GLU A 208 -6.24 10.43 -13.34
CA GLU A 208 -5.89 11.86 -13.38
C GLU A 208 -6.75 12.71 -12.43
N ILE A 209 -8.04 12.40 -12.30
CA ILE A 209 -8.95 13.10 -11.37
C ILE A 209 -8.49 12.99 -9.90
N THR A 210 -7.77 11.94 -9.53
CA THR A 210 -7.19 11.78 -8.19
C THR A 210 -6.17 12.88 -7.89
N LEU A 211 -5.37 13.27 -8.89
CA LEU A 211 -4.40 14.36 -8.76
C LEU A 211 -5.12 15.70 -8.55
N ARG A 212 -6.14 15.98 -9.34
CA ARG A 212 -6.95 17.22 -9.20
C ARG A 212 -7.63 17.30 -7.84
N ASN A 213 -8.19 16.20 -7.35
CA ASN A 213 -8.81 16.12 -6.03
C ASN A 213 -7.80 16.32 -4.89
N ALA A 214 -6.53 16.05 -5.13
CA ALA A 214 -5.41 16.31 -4.22
C ALA A 214 -4.75 17.68 -4.46
N SER A 215 -5.32 18.55 -5.32
CA SER A 215 -4.76 19.84 -5.71
C SER A 215 -3.37 19.74 -6.34
N LEU A 216 -3.10 18.63 -7.03
CA LEU A 216 -1.87 18.39 -7.76
C LEU A 216 -2.06 18.68 -9.26
N MET A 217 -0.98 19.04 -9.93
CA MET A 217 -0.97 19.30 -11.37
C MET A 217 -1.22 18.00 -12.14
N PRO A 218 -1.87 18.07 -13.33
CA PRO A 218 -1.95 16.94 -14.24
C PRO A 218 -0.57 16.43 -14.60
N GLY A 219 -0.37 15.11 -14.52
CA GLY A 219 0.90 14.46 -14.82
C GLY A 219 0.71 12.97 -15.06
N ASP A 220 1.81 12.29 -15.34
CA ASP A 220 1.78 10.86 -15.55
C ASP A 220 1.61 10.11 -14.23
N ILE A 221 0.74 9.10 -14.23
CA ILE A 221 0.67 8.12 -13.14
C ILE A 221 1.09 6.76 -13.71
N TYR A 222 2.23 6.29 -13.27
CA TYR A 222 2.75 4.98 -13.62
C TYR A 222 2.15 3.89 -12.72
N ARG A 223 1.83 2.75 -13.33
CA ARG A 223 1.37 1.55 -12.65
C ARG A 223 2.35 0.41 -12.90
N GLY A 224 2.99 -0.07 -11.85
CA GLY A 224 3.81 -1.27 -11.86
C GLY A 224 3.01 -2.47 -11.34
N GLU A 225 2.84 -3.47 -12.20
CA GLU A 225 2.07 -4.69 -11.91
C GLU A 225 2.47 -5.80 -12.89
N ILE A 226 3.27 -6.75 -12.46
CA ILE A 226 3.71 -7.88 -13.31
C ILE A 226 2.85 -9.12 -13.07
N ILE A 227 2.35 -9.33 -11.86
CA ILE A 227 1.56 -10.53 -11.52
C ILE A 227 0.32 -10.66 -12.41
N GLY A 228 0.11 -11.85 -12.97
CA GLY A 228 -1.05 -12.17 -13.79
C GLY A 228 -1.06 -11.51 -15.16
N LYS A 229 0.11 -11.13 -15.69
CA LYS A 229 0.22 -10.46 -16.98
C LYS A 229 1.03 -11.26 -18.00
N ASP A 230 0.35 -12.05 -18.76
CA ASP A 230 0.89 -12.64 -19.99
C ASP A 230 1.04 -11.61 -21.15
N ARG A 231 0.71 -10.35 -20.91
CA ARG A 231 0.66 -9.28 -21.91
C ARG A 231 2.02 -8.68 -22.27
N PHE A 232 3.02 -8.93 -21.45
CA PHE A 232 4.37 -8.53 -21.79
C PHE A 232 4.95 -9.60 -22.69
N GLY A 233 5.37 -9.23 -23.89
CA GLY A 233 5.90 -10.17 -24.88
C GLY A 233 7.05 -11.04 -24.36
N PRO A 234 7.45 -12.07 -25.11
CA PRO A 234 8.59 -12.92 -24.75
C PRO A 234 9.84 -12.09 -24.44
N GLY A 235 10.52 -12.39 -23.33
CA GLY A 235 11.73 -11.68 -22.90
C GLY A 235 11.51 -10.44 -22.03
N ALA A 236 10.25 -10.06 -21.73
CA ALA A 236 10.01 -9.02 -20.73
C ALA A 236 10.41 -9.52 -19.33
N PRO A 237 11.11 -8.67 -18.51
CA PRO A 237 11.48 -9.08 -17.16
C PRO A 237 10.22 -9.25 -16.30
N THR A 238 10.08 -10.41 -15.66
CA THR A 238 8.93 -10.73 -14.80
C THR A 238 9.29 -10.83 -13.32
N ASP A 239 10.54 -10.61 -12.99
CA ASP A 239 11.10 -10.72 -11.64
C ASP A 239 11.26 -9.37 -10.93
N SER A 240 11.35 -8.27 -11.69
CA SER A 240 11.46 -6.92 -11.13
C SER A 240 10.91 -5.85 -12.06
N LEU A 241 10.11 -4.96 -11.49
CA LEU A 241 9.61 -3.74 -12.15
C LEU A 241 10.74 -2.74 -12.44
N PHE A 242 11.82 -2.78 -11.65
CA PHE A 242 12.95 -1.86 -11.79
C PHE A 242 14.02 -2.33 -12.78
N ARG A 243 13.72 -3.36 -13.59
CA ARG A 243 14.57 -3.74 -14.73
C ARG A 243 14.25 -3.01 -16.01
N SER A 244 12.99 -2.63 -16.24
CA SER A 244 12.59 -2.00 -17.48
C SER A 244 11.31 -1.17 -17.34
N ALA A 245 11.28 0.01 -17.94
CA ALA A 245 10.07 0.81 -18.05
C ALA A 245 8.97 0.16 -18.93
N ALA A 246 9.33 -0.81 -19.76
CA ALA A 246 8.37 -1.51 -20.64
C ALA A 246 7.32 -2.35 -19.89
N VAL A 247 7.62 -2.75 -18.65
CA VAL A 247 6.69 -3.51 -17.81
C VAL A 247 5.77 -2.61 -16.96
N TRP A 248 5.82 -1.31 -17.16
CA TRP A 248 4.94 -0.33 -16.52
C TRP A 248 3.87 0.17 -17.47
N ASP A 249 2.68 0.47 -16.93
CA ASP A 249 1.61 1.13 -17.65
C ASP A 249 1.45 2.57 -17.15
N LYS A 250 0.85 3.43 -17.98
CA LYS A 250 0.31 4.70 -17.55
C LYS A 250 -1.20 4.60 -17.30
N VAL A 251 -1.64 4.93 -16.10
CA VAL A 251 -3.07 5.01 -15.74
C VAL A 251 -3.62 6.44 -15.80
N ALA A 252 -2.74 7.42 -15.82
CA ALA A 252 -2.99 8.79 -16.25
C ALA A 252 -1.82 9.23 -17.13
N VAL A 253 -2.11 10.07 -18.11
CA VAL A 253 -1.15 10.56 -19.09
C VAL A 253 -1.22 12.09 -19.09
N ASN A 254 -0.07 12.73 -19.07
CA ASN A 254 0.02 14.17 -19.25
C ASN A 254 -0.24 14.52 -20.73
N ASN A 255 -1.42 15.07 -20.97
CA ASN A 255 -1.84 15.44 -22.33
C ASN A 255 -1.35 16.82 -22.79
N HIS A 256 -0.55 17.51 -21.98
CA HIS A 256 0.03 18.81 -22.35
C HIS A 256 1.21 18.69 -23.32
N PHE A 257 1.78 17.49 -23.46
CA PHE A 257 2.86 17.21 -24.38
C PHE A 257 2.38 16.30 -25.52
N ALA A 258 2.84 16.59 -26.74
CA ALA A 258 2.42 15.89 -27.96
C ALA A 258 2.74 14.37 -27.92
N GLU A 259 3.79 13.99 -27.20
CA GLU A 259 4.20 12.59 -27.04
C GLU A 259 4.31 12.19 -25.57
N SER A 260 3.63 11.09 -25.23
CA SER A 260 3.75 10.50 -23.90
C SER A 260 5.01 9.65 -23.81
N SER A 261 6.10 10.27 -23.37
CA SER A 261 7.38 9.58 -23.17
C SER A 261 7.44 8.84 -21.84
N ASN A 262 8.12 7.69 -21.80
CA ASN A 262 8.53 7.01 -20.57
C ASN A 262 9.93 7.45 -20.07
N ALA A 263 10.54 8.47 -20.66
CA ALA A 263 11.88 8.92 -20.33
C ALA A 263 12.09 9.23 -18.84
N PRO A 264 11.15 9.90 -18.12
CA PRO A 264 11.32 10.11 -16.67
C PRO A 264 11.40 8.78 -15.91
N LEU A 265 10.55 7.81 -16.23
CA LEU A 265 10.58 6.51 -15.57
C LEU A 265 11.84 5.70 -15.94
N GLN A 266 12.31 5.79 -17.17
CA GLN A 266 13.57 5.16 -17.59
C GLN A 266 14.76 5.75 -16.81
N LEU A 267 14.79 7.06 -16.61
CA LEU A 267 15.80 7.72 -15.77
C LEU A 267 15.74 7.20 -14.33
N LEU A 268 14.56 7.16 -13.71
CA LEU A 268 14.40 6.63 -12.35
C LEU A 268 14.93 5.19 -12.24
N ILE A 269 14.56 4.32 -13.18
CA ILE A 269 15.00 2.91 -13.19
C ILE A 269 16.52 2.83 -13.36
N SER A 270 17.11 3.64 -14.25
CA SER A 270 18.57 3.69 -14.44
C SER A 270 19.29 4.10 -13.15
N LEU A 271 18.79 5.12 -12.45
CA LEU A 271 19.37 5.55 -11.16
C LEU A 271 19.24 4.51 -10.07
N VAL A 272 18.13 3.76 -10.03
CA VAL A 272 17.98 2.62 -9.11
C VAL A 272 19.01 1.52 -9.40
N GLN A 273 19.27 1.23 -10.66
CA GLN A 273 20.27 0.24 -11.06
C GLN A 273 21.72 0.70 -10.76
N GLN A 274 21.96 2.01 -10.76
CA GLN A 274 23.24 2.63 -10.49
C GLN A 274 23.35 3.16 -9.05
N SER A 275 22.51 2.68 -8.14
CA SER A 275 22.38 3.21 -6.77
C SER A 275 23.65 3.19 -5.92
N HIS A 276 24.66 2.42 -6.34
CA HIS A 276 25.98 2.36 -5.70
C HIS A 276 26.86 3.59 -6.03
N LEU A 277 26.47 4.43 -7.00
CA LEU A 277 27.21 5.63 -7.39
C LEU A 277 26.67 6.86 -6.64
N SER A 278 27.56 7.69 -6.10
CA SER A 278 27.20 8.93 -5.41
C SER A 278 26.43 9.90 -6.31
N GLU A 279 26.80 9.98 -7.58
CA GLU A 279 26.10 10.84 -8.54
C GLU A 279 24.66 10.38 -8.78
N ALA A 280 24.41 9.07 -8.83
CA ALA A 280 23.04 8.54 -8.93
C ALA A 280 22.21 8.90 -7.69
N GLN A 281 22.78 8.82 -6.49
CA GLN A 281 22.12 9.23 -5.26
C GLN A 281 21.81 10.74 -5.23
N LYS A 282 22.71 11.58 -5.73
CA LYS A 282 22.50 13.01 -5.85
C LYS A 282 21.37 13.33 -6.83
N GLN A 283 21.35 12.68 -7.99
CA GLN A 283 20.29 12.85 -8.98
C GLN A 283 18.93 12.35 -8.45
N LEU A 284 18.91 11.26 -7.68
CA LEU A 284 17.70 10.81 -7.01
C LEU A 284 17.13 11.88 -6.06
N SER A 285 17.98 12.58 -5.30
CA SER A 285 17.53 13.70 -4.44
C SER A 285 16.88 14.83 -5.24
N GLN A 286 17.21 15.00 -6.51
CA GLN A 286 16.61 16.03 -7.37
C GLN A 286 15.28 15.60 -7.99
N ILE A 287 15.17 14.33 -8.43
CA ILE A 287 13.99 13.84 -9.16
C ILE A 287 12.94 13.15 -8.25
N MET A 288 13.24 12.97 -6.97
CA MET A 288 12.30 12.38 -6.00
C MET A 288 11.81 13.45 -5.04
N ASP A 289 10.52 13.52 -4.77
CA ASP A 289 10.00 14.30 -3.65
C ASP A 289 10.36 13.57 -2.34
N MET A 290 11.57 13.83 -1.82
CA MET A 290 12.11 13.12 -0.67
C MET A 290 11.20 13.22 0.56
N LYS A 291 10.48 14.34 0.73
CA LYS A 291 9.50 14.50 1.81
C LYS A 291 8.34 13.51 1.66
N ALA A 292 7.78 13.40 0.46
CA ALA A 292 6.68 12.46 0.18
C ALA A 292 7.15 11.00 0.28
N TRP A 293 8.35 10.68 -0.19
CA TRP A 293 8.92 9.33 -0.10
C TRP A 293 9.30 8.95 1.32
N GLY A 294 9.83 9.87 2.11
CA GLY A 294 10.08 9.68 3.54
C GLY A 294 8.78 9.40 4.31
N ALA A 295 7.72 10.17 4.03
CA ALA A 295 6.40 9.95 4.62
C ALA A 295 5.78 8.60 4.18
N PHE A 296 5.98 8.19 2.92
CA PHE A 296 5.54 6.89 2.42
C PHE A 296 6.26 5.74 3.13
N SER A 297 7.58 5.82 3.30
CA SER A 297 8.33 4.80 4.04
C SER A 297 7.96 4.76 5.53
N ALA A 298 7.71 5.91 6.15
CA ALA A 298 7.18 5.98 7.51
C ALA A 298 5.80 5.30 7.59
N PHE A 299 4.92 5.56 6.62
CA PHE A 299 3.63 4.88 6.49
C PHE A 299 3.80 3.35 6.36
N GLU A 300 4.72 2.84 5.53
CA GLU A 300 4.98 1.41 5.42
C GLU A 300 5.45 0.81 6.76
N SER A 301 6.28 1.52 7.52
CA SER A 301 6.69 1.10 8.87
C SER A 301 5.51 1.06 9.84
N LEU A 302 4.65 2.10 9.86
CA LEU A 302 3.48 2.17 10.74
C LEU A 302 2.39 1.15 10.37
N THR A 303 2.28 0.77 9.11
CA THR A 303 1.35 -0.27 8.64
C THR A 303 1.98 -1.66 8.59
N GLN A 304 3.29 -1.76 8.73
CA GLN A 304 4.06 -3.01 8.53
C GLN A 304 3.80 -3.66 7.16
N SER A 305 3.45 -2.82 6.17
CA SER A 305 3.09 -3.26 4.83
C SER A 305 4.32 -3.43 3.95
N ALA A 306 4.56 -4.64 3.49
CA ALA A 306 5.54 -4.96 2.45
C ALA A 306 4.85 -5.32 1.11
N HIS A 307 3.62 -4.82 0.88
CA HIS A 307 2.81 -5.24 -0.26
C HIS A 307 3.07 -4.40 -1.52
N THR A 308 3.81 -3.31 -1.41
CA THR A 308 4.43 -2.59 -2.53
C THR A 308 5.81 -3.22 -2.75
N ASP A 309 5.84 -4.33 -3.45
CA ASP A 309 7.05 -5.16 -3.60
C ASP A 309 7.73 -5.02 -4.96
N GLU A 310 8.62 -5.96 -5.27
CA GLU A 310 9.45 -5.94 -6.48
C GLU A 310 8.61 -6.06 -7.77
N ILE A 311 7.39 -6.62 -7.71
CA ILE A 311 6.63 -7.03 -8.90
C ILE A 311 5.20 -6.50 -8.98
N HIS A 312 4.66 -5.89 -7.90
CA HIS A 312 3.27 -5.40 -7.95
C HIS A 312 2.92 -4.26 -6.98
N ASN A 313 1.71 -3.73 -7.14
CA ASN A 313 1.07 -2.70 -6.33
C ASN A 313 1.69 -1.29 -6.41
N TRP A 314 2.53 -1.03 -7.39
CA TRP A 314 3.10 0.28 -7.58
C TRP A 314 2.14 1.28 -8.21
N ARG A 315 2.12 2.49 -7.64
CA ARG A 315 1.52 3.69 -8.24
C ARG A 315 2.47 4.85 -7.94
N ILE A 316 2.99 5.47 -8.99
CA ILE A 316 3.93 6.59 -8.89
C ILE A 316 3.42 7.71 -9.77
N TYR A 317 3.24 8.88 -9.19
CA TYR A 317 2.93 10.10 -9.92
C TYR A 317 4.23 10.83 -10.27
N PHE A 318 4.37 11.26 -11.51
CA PHE A 318 5.41 12.16 -11.94
C PHE A 318 4.83 13.57 -12.09
N ASP A 319 5.31 14.49 -11.25
CA ASP A 319 4.95 15.91 -11.30
C ASP A 319 5.83 16.62 -12.34
N PRO A 320 5.28 17.00 -13.49
CA PRO A 320 6.08 17.59 -14.56
C PRO A 320 6.56 19.01 -14.24
N TRP A 321 5.95 19.70 -13.28
CA TRP A 321 6.34 21.05 -12.89
C TRP A 321 7.54 21.07 -11.97
N ARG A 322 7.57 20.13 -11.02
CA ARG A 322 8.68 19.99 -10.09
C ARG A 322 9.75 19.04 -10.61
N ASN A 323 9.45 18.32 -11.70
CA ASN A 323 10.28 17.24 -12.23
C ASN A 323 10.55 16.16 -11.17
N GLN A 324 9.52 15.80 -10.38
CA GLN A 324 9.68 14.91 -9.23
C GLN A 324 8.68 13.77 -9.24
N PHE A 325 9.14 12.62 -8.77
CA PHE A 325 8.30 11.45 -8.51
C PHE A 325 7.71 11.49 -7.11
N VAL A 326 6.42 11.19 -7.01
CA VAL A 326 5.64 11.16 -5.77
C VAL A 326 4.97 9.79 -5.62
N PRO A 327 5.09 9.12 -4.48
CA PRO A 327 4.46 7.82 -4.26
C PRO A 327 2.95 7.96 -4.03
N ILE A 328 2.21 6.93 -4.45
CA ILE A 328 0.77 6.81 -4.16
C ILE A 328 0.53 5.47 -3.48
N VAL A 329 -0.10 5.48 -2.31
CA VAL A 329 -0.47 4.25 -1.60
C VAL A 329 -1.52 3.48 -2.37
N TRP A 330 -1.27 2.18 -2.58
CA TRP A 330 -2.21 1.29 -3.25
C TRP A 330 -2.15 -0.12 -2.71
N ASP A 331 -3.31 -0.70 -2.32
CA ASP A 331 -3.51 -2.09 -1.85
C ASP A 331 -2.51 -2.53 -0.78
N SER A 332 -2.29 -1.69 0.23
CA SER A 332 -1.19 -1.85 1.19
C SER A 332 -1.34 -3.07 2.13
N MET A 333 -2.58 -3.49 2.43
CA MET A 333 -2.87 -4.60 3.34
C MET A 333 -2.15 -4.50 4.70
N GLY A 334 -2.15 -3.31 5.30
CA GLY A 334 -1.45 -3.05 6.54
C GLY A 334 -1.78 -4.04 7.66
N TRP A 335 -0.79 -4.31 8.48
CA TRP A 335 -0.84 -5.19 9.68
C TRP A 335 -1.16 -6.66 9.41
N HIS A 336 -1.43 -7.04 8.15
CA HIS A 336 -1.80 -8.41 7.79
C HIS A 336 -0.73 -9.44 8.20
N GLY A 337 0.55 -9.09 8.06
CA GLY A 337 1.66 -9.93 8.52
C GLY A 337 1.67 -10.10 10.04
N ASN A 338 1.43 -9.02 10.78
CA ASN A 338 1.42 -9.04 12.25
C ASN A 338 0.23 -9.82 12.81
N MET A 339 -0.93 -9.74 12.14
CA MET A 339 -2.08 -10.61 12.45
C MET A 339 -1.75 -12.11 12.33
N ARG A 340 -0.72 -12.46 11.59
CA ARG A 340 -0.19 -13.83 11.40
C ARG A 340 1.11 -14.09 12.14
N GLY A 341 1.47 -13.25 13.12
CA GLY A 341 2.63 -13.42 13.98
C GLY A 341 3.96 -12.91 13.40
N ALA A 342 3.93 -12.12 12.32
CA ALA A 342 5.15 -11.46 11.87
C ALA A 342 5.65 -10.46 12.91
N LYS A 343 6.95 -10.47 13.17
CA LYS A 343 7.61 -9.55 14.10
C LYS A 343 7.58 -8.12 13.58
N LEU A 344 7.52 -7.17 14.49
CA LEU A 344 7.66 -5.75 14.21
C LEU A 344 9.01 -5.44 13.54
N LYS A 345 8.97 -4.57 12.55
CA LYS A 345 10.16 -4.03 11.87
C LYS A 345 10.11 -2.51 11.84
N ASN A 346 11.20 -1.87 12.23
CA ASN A 346 11.33 -0.41 12.16
C ASN A 346 11.47 0.07 10.71
N GLU A 347 12.13 -0.72 9.87
CA GLU A 347 12.29 -0.45 8.45
C GLU A 347 11.58 -1.53 7.62
N VAL A 348 10.73 -1.11 6.68
CA VAL A 348 10.12 -1.99 5.69
C VAL A 348 10.80 -1.73 4.35
N ILE A 349 11.54 -2.71 3.87
CA ILE A 349 12.32 -2.61 2.63
C ILE A 349 11.95 -3.81 1.76
N ALA A 350 11.00 -3.61 0.85
CA ALA A 350 10.39 -4.71 0.10
C ALA A 350 10.75 -4.72 -1.40
N ASN A 351 11.53 -3.74 -1.87
CA ASN A 351 11.80 -3.57 -3.29
C ASN A 351 13.11 -2.81 -3.56
N SER A 352 13.57 -2.82 -4.81
CA SER A 352 14.82 -2.20 -5.24
C SER A 352 14.84 -0.69 -5.04
N LEU A 353 13.73 0.00 -5.30
CA LEU A 353 13.68 1.45 -5.08
C LEU A 353 13.85 1.80 -3.60
N MET A 354 13.17 1.10 -2.69
CA MET A 354 13.35 1.32 -1.26
C MET A 354 14.77 1.00 -0.82
N ARG A 355 15.39 -0.09 -1.31
CA ARG A 355 16.81 -0.37 -1.02
C ARG A 355 17.71 0.79 -1.42
N THR A 356 17.45 1.38 -2.58
CA THR A 356 18.18 2.54 -3.07
C THR A 356 17.97 3.78 -2.20
N LEU A 357 16.73 4.08 -1.85
CA LEU A 357 16.40 5.26 -1.04
C LEU A 357 16.95 5.17 0.40
N PHE A 358 16.99 3.97 0.99
CA PHE A 358 17.62 3.78 2.30
C PHE A 358 19.16 4.01 2.30
N GLN A 359 19.78 4.19 1.14
CA GLN A 359 21.17 4.62 0.99
C GLN A 359 21.28 6.15 0.80
N ASN A 360 20.16 6.88 0.80
CA ASN A 360 20.11 8.31 0.55
C ASN A 360 19.85 9.09 1.85
N GLY A 361 20.74 10.04 2.16
CA GLY A 361 20.66 10.83 3.40
C GLY A 361 19.43 11.73 3.49
N ASP A 362 19.03 12.34 2.37
CA ASP A 362 17.85 13.21 2.32
C ASP A 362 16.56 12.42 2.58
N PHE A 363 16.50 11.21 2.04
CA PHE A 363 15.38 10.30 2.28
C PHE A 363 15.29 9.87 3.75
N ILE A 364 16.41 9.44 4.35
CA ILE A 364 16.44 9.00 5.77
C ILE A 364 16.02 10.13 6.70
N ARG A 365 16.50 11.36 6.43
CA ARG A 365 16.10 12.54 7.19
C ARG A 365 14.61 12.83 7.04
N ALA A 366 14.08 12.81 5.83
CA ALA A 366 12.67 13.04 5.56
C ALA A 366 11.77 11.98 6.22
N ARG A 367 12.19 10.71 6.21
CA ARG A 367 11.50 9.62 6.88
C ARG A 367 11.47 9.82 8.41
N SER A 368 12.62 10.14 8.99
CA SER A 368 12.74 10.39 10.43
C SER A 368 11.86 11.57 10.88
N GLU A 369 11.81 12.64 10.08
CA GLU A 369 10.95 13.78 10.35
C GLU A 369 9.46 13.43 10.23
N ALA A 370 9.08 12.60 9.25
CA ALA A 370 7.71 12.13 9.10
C ALA A 370 7.25 11.30 10.32
N LEU A 371 8.08 10.39 10.83
CA LEU A 371 7.79 9.62 12.06
C LEU A 371 7.70 10.51 13.27
N ARG A 372 8.69 11.40 13.47
CA ARG A 372 8.68 12.36 14.58
C ARG A 372 7.43 13.23 14.57
N SER A 373 7.09 13.80 13.43
CA SER A 373 5.89 14.62 13.27
C SER A 373 4.62 13.84 13.55
N PHE A 374 4.54 12.57 13.13
CA PHE A 374 3.36 11.73 13.35
C PHE A 374 3.03 11.58 14.84
N PHE A 375 4.02 11.27 15.66
CA PHE A 375 3.83 11.10 17.11
C PHE A 375 3.76 12.45 17.85
N ALA A 376 4.65 13.39 17.55
CA ALA A 376 4.72 14.66 18.27
C ALA A 376 3.49 15.56 18.05
N THR A 377 2.75 15.40 16.95
CA THR A 377 1.56 16.23 16.65
C THR A 377 0.24 15.53 16.98
N GLY A 378 0.27 14.37 17.65
CA GLY A 378 -0.94 13.62 18.05
C GLY A 378 -1.69 12.96 16.90
N LYS A 379 -1.05 12.78 15.73
CA LYS A 379 -1.67 12.09 14.59
C LYS A 379 -1.89 10.60 14.87
N ASP A 380 -1.09 9.99 15.71
CA ASP A 380 -1.24 8.63 16.22
C ASP A 380 -2.57 8.49 16.98
N GLN A 381 -2.86 9.40 17.91
CA GLN A 381 -4.12 9.42 18.68
C GLN A 381 -5.33 9.68 17.77
N ALA A 382 -5.19 10.63 16.83
CA ALA A 382 -6.22 10.89 15.84
C ALA A 382 -6.50 9.64 14.97
N PHE A 383 -5.47 8.88 14.61
CA PHE A 383 -5.62 7.63 13.87
C PHE A 383 -6.27 6.53 14.71
N LEU A 384 -5.86 6.35 15.96
CA LEU A 384 -6.48 5.37 16.88
C LEU A 384 -7.97 5.66 17.09
N GLY A 385 -8.38 6.93 17.14
CA GLY A 385 -9.78 7.32 17.15
C GLY A 385 -10.54 6.92 15.87
N ILE A 386 -9.88 6.88 14.71
CA ILE A 386 -10.47 6.36 13.47
C ILE A 386 -10.56 4.83 13.50
N VAL A 387 -9.55 4.16 14.04
CA VAL A 387 -9.52 2.70 14.20
C VAL A 387 -10.69 2.25 15.05
N SER A 388 -10.86 2.82 16.25
CA SER A 388 -11.96 2.48 17.16
C SER A 388 -13.32 2.66 16.49
N LYS A 389 -13.59 3.81 15.86
CA LYS A 389 -14.86 4.06 15.12
C LYS A 389 -15.11 3.07 13.99
N ALA A 390 -14.05 2.65 13.29
CA ALA A 390 -14.20 1.68 12.21
C ALA A 390 -14.52 0.27 12.74
N ILE A 391 -13.95 -0.08 13.88
CA ILE A 391 -14.21 -1.34 14.58
C ILE A 391 -15.64 -1.40 15.08
N ASP A 392 -16.11 -0.36 15.78
CA ASP A 392 -17.48 -0.25 16.26
C ASP A 392 -18.49 -0.38 15.10
N ALA A 393 -18.25 0.33 14.00
CA ALA A 393 -19.08 0.25 12.81
C ALA A 393 -19.10 -1.17 12.22
N MET A 394 -17.93 -1.82 12.11
CA MET A 394 -17.87 -3.18 11.56
C MET A 394 -18.50 -4.22 12.47
N GLU A 395 -18.32 -4.12 13.78
CA GLU A 395 -18.97 -5.04 14.74
C GLU A 395 -20.49 -4.96 14.66
N HIS A 396 -21.03 -3.74 14.47
CA HIS A 396 -22.45 -3.53 14.22
C HIS A 396 -22.93 -4.24 12.94
N GLU A 397 -22.17 -4.14 11.86
CA GLU A 397 -22.55 -4.65 10.54
C GLU A 397 -22.35 -6.16 10.37
N VAL A 398 -21.37 -6.77 11.05
CA VAL A 398 -20.97 -8.18 10.89
C VAL A 398 -22.13 -9.14 11.17
N ASP A 399 -22.99 -8.85 12.17
CA ASP A 399 -24.13 -9.72 12.52
C ASP A 399 -25.18 -9.82 11.43
N THR A 400 -25.30 -8.82 10.60
CA THR A 400 -26.30 -8.74 9.54
C THR A 400 -25.71 -8.81 8.13
N ASP A 401 -24.39 -9.07 7.99
CA ASP A 401 -23.75 -9.25 6.68
C ASP A 401 -24.04 -10.65 6.13
N PRO A 402 -24.85 -10.78 5.07
CA PRO A 402 -25.30 -12.07 4.58
C PRO A 402 -24.20 -12.88 3.89
N TYR A 403 -23.14 -12.23 3.40
CA TYR A 403 -22.06 -12.85 2.64
C TYR A 403 -20.69 -12.67 3.31
N LEU A 404 -20.67 -12.77 4.62
CA LEU A 404 -19.46 -12.64 5.42
C LEU A 404 -18.45 -13.76 5.08
N LYS A 405 -17.17 -13.41 4.97
CA LYS A 405 -16.09 -14.39 4.75
C LYS A 405 -14.95 -14.19 5.77
N PRO A 406 -14.66 -15.18 6.61
CA PRO A 406 -15.38 -16.43 6.76
C PRO A 406 -16.79 -16.22 7.33
N ALA A 407 -17.70 -17.13 7.04
CA ALA A 407 -19.11 -17.06 7.43
C ALA A 407 -19.33 -17.37 8.94
N LYS A 408 -18.51 -16.75 9.79
CA LYS A 408 -18.48 -16.94 11.26
C LYS A 408 -18.36 -15.57 11.95
N PRO A 409 -19.47 -14.91 12.28
CA PRO A 409 -19.46 -13.54 12.79
C PRO A 409 -18.62 -13.31 14.04
N ASP A 410 -18.75 -14.16 15.06
CA ASP A 410 -17.99 -14.01 16.30
C ASP A 410 -16.49 -14.15 16.08
N PHE A 411 -16.08 -15.05 15.17
CA PHE A 411 -14.69 -15.17 14.76
C PHE A 411 -14.21 -13.89 14.04
N VAL A 412 -15.00 -13.33 13.11
CA VAL A 412 -14.65 -12.09 12.43
C VAL A 412 -14.56 -10.93 13.41
N LYS A 413 -15.50 -10.80 14.35
CA LYS A 413 -15.42 -9.78 15.41
C LYS A 413 -14.15 -9.93 16.26
N SER A 414 -13.80 -11.16 16.66
CA SER A 414 -12.56 -11.39 17.41
C SER A 414 -11.30 -10.97 16.62
N LYS A 415 -11.30 -11.19 15.29
CA LYS A 415 -10.20 -10.74 14.43
C LYS A 415 -10.14 -9.21 14.27
N ILE A 416 -11.30 -8.56 14.19
CA ILE A 416 -11.38 -7.09 14.11
C ILE A 416 -10.84 -6.46 15.40
N ARG A 417 -11.23 -6.94 16.58
CA ARG A 417 -10.68 -6.51 17.88
C ARG A 417 -9.18 -6.77 17.98
N ARG A 418 -8.75 -7.96 17.57
CA ARG A 418 -7.33 -8.29 17.53
C ARG A 418 -6.53 -7.35 16.62
N LEU A 419 -7.11 -6.88 15.52
CA LEU A 419 -6.48 -5.89 14.65
C LEU A 419 -6.22 -4.57 15.37
N GLU A 420 -7.14 -4.10 16.21
CA GLU A 420 -6.95 -2.91 17.04
C GLU A 420 -5.74 -3.05 17.96
N GLU A 421 -5.68 -4.15 18.71
CA GLU A 421 -4.55 -4.45 19.60
C GLU A 421 -3.22 -4.50 18.83
N VAL A 422 -3.22 -5.11 17.66
CA VAL A 422 -2.03 -5.18 16.80
C VAL A 422 -1.62 -3.79 16.32
N ILE A 423 -2.57 -2.96 15.91
CA ILE A 423 -2.28 -1.57 15.49
C ILE A 423 -1.68 -0.79 16.65
N GLN A 424 -2.29 -0.83 17.83
CA GLN A 424 -1.78 -0.16 19.04
C GLN A 424 -0.36 -0.63 19.37
N GLY A 425 -0.13 -1.94 19.36
CA GLY A 425 1.18 -2.54 19.62
C GLY A 425 2.25 -2.14 18.58
N VAL A 426 1.88 -2.06 17.30
CA VAL A 426 2.79 -1.60 16.23
C VAL A 426 3.14 -0.12 16.43
N LEU A 427 2.15 0.75 16.67
CA LEU A 427 2.41 2.18 16.87
C LEU A 427 3.31 2.42 18.07
N ALA A 428 3.01 1.79 19.21
CA ALA A 428 3.83 1.88 20.42
C ALA A 428 5.25 1.34 20.21
N GLY A 429 5.38 0.22 19.49
CA GLY A 429 6.68 -0.38 19.20
C GLY A 429 7.53 0.44 18.22
N ILE A 430 6.92 1.10 17.23
CA ILE A 430 7.62 2.03 16.32
C ILE A 430 8.01 3.30 17.07
N ASP A 431 7.13 3.88 17.89
CA ASP A 431 7.44 5.07 18.69
C ASP A 431 8.59 4.80 19.66
N GLY A 432 8.50 3.72 20.44
CA GLY A 432 9.58 3.31 21.36
C GLY A 432 10.88 3.03 20.65
N GLY A 433 10.86 2.25 19.55
CA GLY A 433 12.05 1.96 18.75
C GLY A 433 12.63 3.20 18.06
N PHE A 434 11.79 4.13 17.61
CA PHE A 434 12.21 5.40 17.03
C PHE A 434 12.89 6.28 18.07
N LEU A 435 12.26 6.48 19.23
CA LEU A 435 12.83 7.25 20.33
C LEU A 435 14.15 6.63 20.83
N GLU A 436 14.19 5.33 20.98
CA GLU A 436 15.40 4.61 21.41
C GLU A 436 16.56 4.78 20.42
N ASN A 437 16.29 4.77 19.11
CA ASN A 437 17.31 4.94 18.09
C ASN A 437 17.70 6.41 17.83
N HIS A 438 16.85 7.39 18.17
CA HIS A 438 17.05 8.81 17.87
C HIS A 438 17.43 9.65 19.11
N SER A 439 17.09 9.19 20.31
CA SER A 439 17.43 9.89 21.57
C SER A 439 18.74 9.42 22.19
N LYS A 440 19.29 8.28 21.74
CA LYS A 440 20.61 7.84 22.21
C LYS A 440 21.71 8.69 21.59
N PRO A 441 22.69 9.14 22.40
CA PRO A 441 23.87 9.86 21.89
C PRO A 441 24.62 9.11 20.77
N ASP A 442 24.46 7.80 20.71
CA ASP A 442 25.17 6.88 19.81
C ASP A 442 24.42 6.59 18.49
N SER A 443 23.30 7.27 18.20
CA SER A 443 22.56 7.06 16.94
C SER A 443 23.38 7.44 15.70
N VAL A 444 24.29 8.38 15.86
CA VAL A 444 25.34 8.73 14.90
C VAL A 444 26.62 9.01 15.67
N ILE A 445 27.68 8.28 15.38
CA ILE A 445 29.01 8.58 15.87
C ILE A 445 29.82 9.08 14.68
N ALA A 446 30.22 10.36 14.75
CA ALA A 446 31.17 10.93 13.83
C ALA A 446 32.52 11.07 14.53
N SER A 447 33.54 10.40 14.07
CA SER A 447 34.91 10.65 14.50
C SER A 447 35.69 11.32 13.40
N ALA A 448 36.32 12.44 13.75
CA ALA A 448 37.09 13.24 12.82
C ALA A 448 38.56 13.27 13.26
N ARG A 449 39.46 13.08 12.32
CA ARG A 449 40.91 13.27 12.53
C ARG A 449 41.41 14.23 11.45
N PHE A 450 42.02 15.30 11.89
CA PHE A 450 42.58 16.31 11.00
C PHE A 450 44.08 16.06 10.81
N ASP A 451 44.52 16.10 9.56
CA ASP A 451 45.92 15.97 9.18
C ASP A 451 46.26 17.03 8.12
N GLN A 452 46.99 18.09 8.54
CA GLN A 452 47.42 19.25 7.73
C GLN A 452 46.25 19.91 6.97
N GLN A 453 45.93 19.45 5.77
CA GLN A 453 44.87 20.02 4.91
C GLN A 453 43.75 19.02 4.61
N SER A 454 43.72 17.91 5.28
CA SER A 454 42.69 16.88 5.10
C SER A 454 42.05 16.49 6.42
N LEU A 455 40.78 16.16 6.35
CA LEU A 455 39.97 15.65 7.43
C LEU A 455 39.51 14.23 7.12
N ASP A 456 39.97 13.28 7.89
CA ASP A 456 39.44 11.91 7.84
C ASP A 456 38.20 11.86 8.73
N LEU A 457 37.05 11.55 8.13
CA LEU A 457 35.75 11.48 8.81
C LEU A 457 35.23 10.05 8.74
N VAL A 458 34.92 9.48 9.88
CA VAL A 458 34.30 8.14 9.97
C VAL A 458 32.93 8.28 10.59
N ILE A 459 31.90 7.91 9.85
CA ILE A 459 30.50 7.96 10.27
C ILE A 459 30.01 6.55 10.60
N ARG A 460 29.47 6.36 11.81
CA ARG A 460 28.85 5.11 12.27
C ARG A 460 27.40 5.37 12.65
N GLY A 461 26.56 4.36 12.60
CA GLY A 461 25.14 4.47 12.91
C GLY A 461 24.27 4.37 11.66
N LYS A 462 23.03 4.83 11.72
CA LYS A 462 22.05 4.72 10.62
C LYS A 462 21.60 6.07 10.06
N HIS A 463 22.20 7.15 10.52
CA HIS A 463 21.81 8.52 10.15
C HIS A 463 22.95 9.27 9.49
N PRO A 464 22.62 10.18 8.55
CA PRO A 464 23.62 11.03 7.92
C PRO A 464 24.11 12.15 8.84
N VAL A 465 25.35 12.57 8.61
CA VAL A 465 25.85 13.86 9.06
C VAL A 465 25.75 14.80 7.87
N ASN A 466 24.96 15.87 8.02
CA ASN A 466 24.65 16.77 6.90
C ASN A 466 25.56 18.00 6.85
N THR A 467 26.16 18.35 7.99
CA THR A 467 26.96 19.58 8.10
C THR A 467 28.14 19.33 9.00
N LEU A 468 29.31 19.66 8.53
CA LEU A 468 30.53 19.75 9.33
C LEU A 468 30.86 21.22 9.55
N ARG A 469 31.05 21.62 10.78
CA ARG A 469 31.57 22.94 11.13
C ARG A 469 32.99 22.79 11.67
N LEU A 470 33.94 23.40 11.00
CA LEU A 470 35.34 23.45 11.39
C LEU A 470 35.61 24.83 11.97
N ASN A 471 36.03 24.90 13.23
CA ASN A 471 36.48 26.16 13.84
C ASN A 471 37.95 26.38 13.54
N LEU A 472 38.30 27.54 13.07
CA LEU A 472 39.64 27.88 12.63
C LEU A 472 40.37 28.74 13.66
N SER A 473 41.68 28.56 13.79
CA SER A 473 42.52 29.42 14.64
C SER A 473 42.70 30.83 14.07
N GLU A 474 42.49 30.99 12.75
CA GLU A 474 42.62 32.28 12.04
C GLU A 474 41.45 32.48 11.07
N THR A 475 41.19 33.75 10.75
CA THR A 475 40.12 34.10 9.79
C THR A 475 40.55 33.84 8.37
N VAL A 476 39.69 33.14 7.62
CA VAL A 476 39.93 32.84 6.20
C VAL A 476 39.60 34.08 5.35
N LYS A 477 40.55 34.54 4.54
CA LYS A 477 40.38 35.68 3.63
C LYS A 477 39.75 35.27 2.29
N THR A 478 40.04 34.08 1.83
CA THR A 478 39.50 33.48 0.59
C THR A 478 38.73 32.20 0.95
N LEU A 479 37.58 32.01 0.34
CA LEU A 479 36.76 30.81 0.60
C LEU A 479 37.48 29.57 0.04
N PRO A 480 37.90 28.63 0.88
CA PRO A 480 38.54 27.41 0.44
C PRO A 480 37.54 26.48 -0.26
N GLN A 481 38.04 25.53 -1.02
CA GLN A 481 37.25 24.49 -1.65
C GLN A 481 37.43 23.18 -0.90
N ALA A 482 36.37 22.40 -0.75
CA ALA A 482 36.46 21.07 -0.19
C ALA A 482 36.21 20.00 -1.28
N GLN A 483 37.13 19.08 -1.36
CA GLN A 483 36.98 17.85 -2.15
C GLN A 483 36.82 16.68 -1.23
N VAL A 484 35.81 15.85 -1.47
CA VAL A 484 35.51 14.69 -0.65
C VAL A 484 35.83 13.43 -1.43
N PHE A 485 36.62 12.59 -0.83
CA PHE A 485 36.89 11.24 -1.29
C PHE A 485 36.14 10.27 -0.40
N TYR A 486 35.26 9.48 -0.99
CA TYR A 486 34.47 8.49 -0.30
C TYR A 486 34.90 7.09 -0.73
N GLN A 487 35.21 6.25 0.24
CA GLN A 487 35.49 4.85 -0.02
C GLN A 487 34.17 4.08 -0.17
N SER A 488 33.72 3.92 -1.40
CA SER A 488 32.55 3.11 -1.72
C SER A 488 32.91 1.63 -1.88
N PRO A 489 31.93 0.71 -1.86
CA PRO A 489 32.15 -0.71 -2.15
C PRO A 489 32.75 -0.99 -3.54
N THR A 490 32.62 -0.05 -4.47
CA THR A 490 33.09 -0.18 -5.86
C THR A 490 34.39 0.56 -6.12
N GLY A 491 34.93 1.25 -5.14
CA GLY A 491 36.17 2.02 -5.25
C GLY A 491 36.07 3.40 -4.61
N GLU A 492 37.11 4.21 -4.80
CA GLU A 492 37.13 5.57 -4.31
C GLU A 492 36.36 6.50 -5.27
N GLU A 493 35.42 7.27 -4.71
CA GLU A 493 34.66 8.27 -5.43
C GLU A 493 35.07 9.68 -4.98
N ARG A 494 35.13 10.62 -5.92
CA ARG A 494 35.49 12.01 -5.67
C ARG A 494 34.31 12.93 -5.93
N VAL A 495 33.93 13.72 -4.93
CA VAL A 495 32.81 14.68 -5.02
C VAL A 495 33.27 16.03 -4.49
N SER A 496 33.00 17.12 -5.23
CA SER A 496 33.17 18.46 -4.71
C SER A 496 31.96 18.91 -3.89
N LEU A 497 32.17 19.34 -2.67
CA LEU A 497 31.13 19.83 -1.78
C LEU A 497 31.15 21.34 -1.62
N PRO A 498 29.99 21.99 -1.44
CA PRO A 498 29.91 23.40 -1.13
C PRO A 498 30.55 23.70 0.23
N VAL A 499 31.41 24.71 0.28
CA VAL A 499 31.99 25.26 1.50
C VAL A 499 31.48 26.68 1.67
N ALA A 500 31.03 27.02 2.87
CA ALA A 500 30.68 28.38 3.25
C ALA A 500 31.54 28.80 4.46
N ALA A 501 32.05 30.02 4.43
CA ALA A 501 32.66 30.60 5.60
C ALA A 501 31.60 31.25 6.50
N SER A 502 31.83 31.28 7.82
CA SER A 502 31.03 32.09 8.72
C SER A 502 31.23 33.58 8.41
N ASN A 503 30.28 34.44 8.85
CA ASN A 503 30.36 35.89 8.66
C ASN A 503 31.65 36.52 9.22
N THR A 504 32.27 35.85 10.19
CA THR A 504 33.55 36.28 10.78
C THR A 504 34.76 35.67 10.11
N GLY A 505 34.59 34.72 9.18
CA GLY A 505 35.66 33.94 8.60
C GLY A 505 36.35 32.95 9.59
N ALA A 506 35.88 32.87 10.84
CA ALA A 506 36.49 32.05 11.89
C ALA A 506 35.98 30.59 11.89
N SER A 507 35.07 30.21 11.03
CA SER A 507 34.67 28.82 10.86
C SER A 507 34.27 28.53 9.41
N LEU A 508 34.49 27.29 8.98
CA LEU A 508 34.04 26.75 7.70
C LEU A 508 32.86 25.81 7.93
N VAL A 509 31.89 25.90 7.07
CA VAL A 509 30.75 25.00 7.04
C VAL A 509 30.78 24.20 5.75
N ILE A 510 30.99 22.91 5.85
CA ILE A 510 30.96 21.98 4.72
C ILE A 510 29.60 21.29 4.75
N GLN A 511 28.82 21.50 3.69
CA GLN A 511 27.53 20.87 3.52
C GLN A 511 27.67 19.61 2.68
N GLY A 512 27.13 18.47 3.19
CA GLY A 512 27.14 17.19 2.47
C GLY A 512 26.30 16.16 3.20
N GLY A 513 25.95 15.09 2.52
CA GLY A 513 25.25 13.95 3.12
C GLY A 513 26.26 12.84 3.44
N PHE A 514 27.03 12.99 4.53
CA PHE A 514 27.98 11.95 4.95
C PHE A 514 27.22 10.82 5.64
N LEU A 515 27.13 9.69 4.98
CA LEU A 515 26.41 8.51 5.43
C LEU A 515 27.37 7.45 5.96
N PRO A 516 26.94 6.63 6.94
CA PRO A 516 27.52 5.30 7.10
C PRO A 516 27.26 4.48 5.84
N ASN A 517 28.02 3.43 5.62
CA ASN A 517 27.73 2.48 4.55
C ASN A 517 26.48 1.69 4.92
N LEU A 518 25.37 2.02 4.30
CA LEU A 518 24.09 1.36 4.50
C LEU A 518 23.90 0.30 3.43
N THR A 519 23.80 -0.94 3.87
CA THR A 519 23.50 -2.08 3.00
C THR A 519 22.18 -2.70 3.43
N VAL A 520 21.45 -3.21 2.46
CA VAL A 520 20.20 -3.90 2.71
C VAL A 520 20.37 -5.36 2.41
N GLU A 521 20.38 -6.17 3.45
CA GLU A 521 20.35 -7.62 3.30
C GLU A 521 18.92 -8.06 2.97
N VAL A 522 18.75 -8.74 1.85
CA VAL A 522 17.43 -9.23 1.40
C VAL A 522 17.15 -10.56 2.08
N GLY A 523 16.18 -10.55 2.98
CA GLY A 523 15.65 -11.75 3.63
C GLY A 523 14.57 -12.46 2.80
N GLU A 524 13.96 -13.48 3.37
CA GLU A 524 12.84 -14.19 2.76
C GLU A 524 11.70 -13.26 2.36
N ARG A 525 11.06 -13.55 1.23
CA ARG A 525 9.92 -12.80 0.67
C ARG A 525 10.21 -11.31 0.40
N PHE A 526 11.42 -11.01 -0.09
CA PHE A 526 11.83 -9.65 -0.46
C PHE A 526 11.83 -8.63 0.70
N ARG A 527 11.84 -9.07 1.95
CA ARG A 527 11.98 -8.19 3.11
C ARG A 527 13.45 -7.96 3.40
N GLY A 528 13.87 -6.70 3.30
CA GLY A 528 15.24 -6.30 3.62
C GLY A 528 15.42 -5.98 5.10
N THR A 529 16.65 -6.17 5.57
CA THR A 529 17.13 -5.66 6.86
C THR A 529 18.24 -4.66 6.60
N LEU A 530 18.13 -3.47 7.19
CA LEU A 530 19.14 -2.43 7.05
C LEU A 530 20.32 -2.77 7.95
N GLN A 531 21.50 -2.94 7.33
CA GLN A 531 22.77 -3.07 8.02
C GLN A 531 23.61 -1.82 7.80
N SER A 532 24.44 -1.50 8.79
CA SER A 532 25.32 -0.34 8.74
C SER A 532 26.75 -0.74 9.09
N THR A 533 27.67 -0.32 8.23
CA THR A 533 29.12 -0.35 8.50
C THR A 533 29.67 1.07 8.50
N PRO A 534 30.83 1.36 9.04
CA PRO A 534 31.39 2.70 9.04
C PRO A 534 31.55 3.27 7.64
N GLY A 535 31.03 4.49 7.40
CA GLY A 535 31.34 5.28 6.20
C GLY A 535 32.66 6.04 6.42
N VAL A 536 33.60 5.88 5.52
CA VAL A 536 34.92 6.51 5.61
C VAL A 536 35.04 7.58 4.51
N TYR A 537 35.34 8.80 4.93
CA TYR A 537 35.49 9.94 4.05
C TYR A 537 36.83 10.64 4.32
N ARG A 538 37.53 11.00 3.27
CA ARG A 538 38.63 11.94 3.34
C ARG A 538 38.19 13.25 2.69
N ILE A 539 38.26 14.35 3.42
CA ILE A 539 37.87 15.67 2.97
C ILE A 539 39.15 16.51 2.84
N ALA A 540 39.59 16.75 1.62
CA ALA A 540 40.70 17.66 1.36
C ALA A 540 40.14 19.10 1.28
N ILE A 541 40.74 20.01 2.02
CA ILE A 541 40.35 21.44 2.07
C ILE A 541 41.45 22.24 1.38
N GLU A 542 41.20 22.57 0.12
CA GLU A 542 42.15 23.33 -0.69
C GLU A 542 42.04 24.82 -0.39
N GLY A 543 43.18 25.52 -0.31
CA GLY A 543 43.25 26.97 -0.11
C GLY A 543 43.26 27.43 1.35
N LEU A 544 43.39 26.50 2.33
CA LEU A 544 43.74 26.85 3.70
C LEU A 544 45.24 27.16 3.81
N ASP A 545 45.58 28.19 4.63
CA ASP A 545 46.96 28.42 4.99
C ASP A 545 47.50 27.21 5.78
N PRO A 546 48.68 26.65 5.46
CA PRO A 546 49.27 25.52 6.16
C PRO A 546 49.44 25.71 7.68
N ASN A 547 49.47 26.95 8.14
CA ASN A 547 49.59 27.28 9.57
C ASN A 547 48.24 27.40 10.30
N THR A 548 47.12 27.39 9.56
CA THR A 548 45.79 27.48 10.14
C THR A 548 45.47 26.17 10.88
N LYS A 549 45.27 26.25 12.19
CA LYS A 549 44.81 25.11 13.02
C LYS A 549 43.28 25.03 12.97
N ILE A 550 42.78 23.85 12.92
CA ILE A 550 41.36 23.52 13.00
C ILE A 550 41.07 22.92 14.35
#